data_c7032381178a0570325a22187e83fa3c
#
_entry.id   c7032381178a0570325a22187e83fa3c
#
_cell.length_a   1.000
_cell.length_b   1.000
_cell.length_c   1.000
_cell.angle_alpha   90.00
_cell.angle_beta   90.00
_cell.angle_gamma   90.00
#
_symmetry.space_group_name_H-M   'P 1'
#
loop_
_entity.id
_entity.type
_entity.pdbx_description
1 polymer ?
#
loop_
_entity_poly.entity_id
_entity_poly.type
_entity_poly.pdbx_seq_one_letter_code
_entity_poly.pdbx_strand_id
1 'polypeptide(L)'
;MLIEYLICQSARGDVTLTRPKVLITGASGLIGGLVIRDLSQKYDFSGFSRRPVAGIPHTQADISDIDALRRASKGMDMVLHLAAETQDYDDWDRVMDITIGGTLAMYRAAQEAGVKRVVFMSTGSTMCGYEWFEGSPYGALAANEYDRLPPGAKMLDYRDPPRPDSFYGVGKLFGENTGRLFSDKYGMSVICIRLGAVLASDKPEMVRHFPGYLAQADAVQMVDKCLGAPDSIRFDIFDAISENSRRWRDTSHAKELLGWKPTGSADNYDPKTLAV
;
A
#
# COMPACT_ATOMS: atom_id res chain seq x y z
N MET A 1 22.47 -7.18 -2.35
CA MET A 1 23.02 -5.88 -2.76
C MET A 1 22.69 -4.91 -1.64
N LEU A 2 23.71 -4.39 -0.99
CA LEU A 2 23.60 -3.60 0.24
C LEU A 2 22.89 -2.27 -0.04
N ILE A 3 21.98 -1.92 0.87
CA ILE A 3 21.37 -0.59 0.93
C ILE A 3 22.53 0.39 1.17
N GLU A 4 22.75 1.33 0.24
CA GLU A 4 23.66 2.45 0.49
C GLU A 4 23.02 3.37 1.52
N TYR A 5 23.49 3.23 2.76
CA TYR A 5 23.17 4.19 3.81
C TYR A 5 23.89 5.50 3.50
N LEU A 6 23.20 6.61 3.55
CA LEU A 6 23.78 7.94 3.48
C LEU A 6 24.82 8.10 4.62
N ILE A 7 26.10 8.14 4.23
CA ILE A 7 27.21 8.34 5.18
C ILE A 7 27.33 9.83 5.45
N CYS A 8 26.95 10.26 6.63
CA CYS A 8 27.30 11.59 7.13
C CYS A 8 28.59 11.47 7.96
N GLN A 9 29.71 11.97 7.47
CA GLN A 9 30.96 11.98 8.22
C GLN A 9 30.91 13.08 9.29
N SER A 10 30.94 12.72 10.56
CA SER A 10 31.26 13.64 11.64
C SER A 10 32.79 13.81 11.75
N ALA A 11 33.23 14.95 12.24
CA ALA A 11 34.65 15.29 12.39
C ALA A 11 35.47 14.40 13.35
N ARG A 12 34.91 13.28 13.82
CA ARG A 12 35.54 12.32 14.74
C ARG A 12 35.53 10.88 14.24
N GLY A 13 35.29 10.64 12.94
CA GLY A 13 35.44 9.29 12.37
C GLY A 13 34.36 8.25 12.75
N ASP A 14 33.37 8.59 13.57
CA ASP A 14 32.24 7.73 13.86
C ASP A 14 31.20 7.82 12.73
N VAL A 15 31.07 6.76 11.97
CA VAL A 15 30.01 6.60 10.97
C VAL A 15 28.71 6.27 11.71
N THR A 16 27.96 7.29 12.05
CA THR A 16 26.58 7.09 12.54
C THR A 16 25.70 6.80 11.34
N LEU A 17 25.29 5.55 11.17
CA LEU A 17 24.27 5.16 10.19
C LEU A 17 22.94 5.81 10.60
N THR A 18 22.57 6.89 9.94
CA THR A 18 21.27 7.52 10.18
C THR A 18 20.19 6.71 9.48
N ARG A 19 19.16 6.32 10.25
CA ARG A 19 18.00 5.63 9.68
C ARG A 19 17.19 6.62 8.81
N PRO A 20 16.67 6.17 7.65
CA PRO A 20 15.81 7.01 6.82
C PRO A 20 14.56 7.47 7.58
N LYS A 21 14.20 8.75 7.43
CA LYS A 21 13.03 9.36 8.06
C LYS A 21 11.79 9.18 7.20
N VAL A 22 10.75 8.57 7.75
CA VAL A 22 9.52 8.23 7.03
C VAL A 22 8.31 8.83 7.73
N LEU A 23 7.57 9.70 7.03
CA LEU A 23 6.26 10.14 7.47
C LEU A 23 5.20 9.11 7.11
N ILE A 24 4.43 8.62 8.08
CA ILE A 24 3.31 7.73 7.87
C ILE A 24 2.00 8.50 8.02
N THR A 25 1.27 8.73 6.93
CA THR A 25 -0.10 9.24 7.03
C THR A 25 -1.06 8.09 7.27
N GLY A 26 -2.08 8.28 8.09
CA GLY A 26 -2.94 7.18 8.55
C GLY A 26 -2.24 6.25 9.54
N ALA A 27 -1.24 6.76 10.26
CA ALA A 27 -0.39 6.00 11.20
C ALA A 27 -1.15 5.25 12.29
N SER A 28 -2.34 5.72 12.70
CA SER A 28 -3.18 5.08 13.71
C SER A 28 -4.06 3.94 13.18
N GLY A 29 -3.95 3.59 11.89
CA GLY A 29 -4.64 2.46 11.27
C GLY A 29 -3.91 1.13 11.48
N LEU A 30 -4.55 0.02 11.06
CA LEU A 30 -3.99 -1.33 11.18
C LEU A 30 -2.59 -1.43 10.57
N ILE A 31 -2.44 -1.09 9.29
CA ILE A 31 -1.15 -1.22 8.58
C ILE A 31 -0.10 -0.28 9.17
N GLY A 32 -0.49 0.95 9.54
CA GLY A 32 0.42 1.89 10.21
C GLY A 32 0.99 1.33 11.50
N GLY A 33 0.14 0.74 12.35
CA GLY A 33 0.55 0.09 13.59
C GLY A 33 1.49 -1.08 13.37
N LEU A 34 1.21 -1.95 12.38
CA LEU A 34 2.05 -3.10 12.02
C LEU A 34 3.44 -2.64 11.55
N VAL A 35 3.49 -1.67 10.64
CA VAL A 35 4.74 -1.12 10.09
C VAL A 35 5.60 -0.49 11.18
N ILE A 36 4.99 0.33 12.07
CA ILE A 36 5.70 0.95 13.18
C ILE A 36 6.26 -0.12 14.10
N ARG A 37 5.46 -1.12 14.49
CA ARG A 37 5.89 -2.21 15.38
C ARG A 37 7.11 -2.96 14.83
N ASP A 38 7.07 -3.32 13.55
CA ASP A 38 8.00 -4.29 12.99
C ASP A 38 9.23 -3.64 12.31
N LEU A 39 9.12 -2.37 11.89
CA LEU A 39 10.18 -1.71 11.11
C LEU A 39 10.86 -0.55 11.83
N SER A 40 10.51 -0.20 13.08
CA SER A 40 11.12 0.90 13.84
C SER A 40 12.63 0.76 14.09
N GLN A 41 13.20 -0.43 13.91
CA GLN A 41 14.64 -0.61 13.97
C GLN A 41 15.36 -0.19 12.67
N LYS A 42 14.63 -0.13 11.55
CA LYS A 42 15.17 0.22 10.23
C LYS A 42 14.94 1.68 9.84
N TYR A 43 13.82 2.26 10.30
CA TYR A 43 13.37 3.59 9.90
C TYR A 43 13.05 4.46 11.12
N ASP A 44 13.25 5.78 10.96
CA ASP A 44 12.78 6.78 11.92
C ASP A 44 11.39 7.25 11.50
N PHE A 45 10.36 6.70 12.11
CA PHE A 45 8.99 7.01 11.78
C PHE A 45 8.47 8.27 12.48
N SER A 46 7.70 9.06 11.74
CA SER A 46 6.83 10.11 12.25
C SER A 46 5.40 9.84 11.79
N GLY A 47 4.43 9.95 12.68
CA GLY A 47 3.02 9.69 12.38
C GLY A 47 2.25 10.95 12.02
N PHE A 48 1.27 10.80 11.15
CA PHE A 48 0.27 11.82 10.82
C PHE A 48 -1.11 11.16 10.75
N SER A 49 -2.01 11.48 11.68
CA SER A 49 -3.38 10.94 11.71
C SER A 49 -4.26 11.68 12.71
N ARG A 50 -5.60 11.51 12.58
CA ARG A 50 -6.58 12.11 13.49
C ARG A 50 -6.47 11.61 14.93
N ARG A 51 -6.09 10.33 15.11
CA ARG A 51 -5.87 9.74 16.43
C ARG A 51 -4.37 9.70 16.72
N PRO A 52 -3.94 10.00 17.95
CA PRO A 52 -2.52 9.97 18.31
C PRO A 52 -1.95 8.53 18.23
N VAL A 53 -0.64 8.45 17.98
CA VAL A 53 0.13 7.21 18.01
C VAL A 53 1.24 7.38 19.01
N ALA A 54 1.33 6.46 19.97
CA ALA A 54 2.37 6.48 20.99
C ALA A 54 3.72 5.93 20.45
N GLY A 55 4.82 6.35 21.07
CA GLY A 55 6.16 5.80 20.81
C GLY A 55 6.90 6.38 19.60
N ILE A 56 6.27 7.27 18.82
CA ILE A 56 6.90 8.00 17.70
C ILE A 56 6.50 9.47 17.73
N PRO A 57 7.30 10.38 17.15
CA PRO A 57 6.85 11.73 16.85
C PRO A 57 5.55 11.70 16.05
N HIS A 58 4.57 12.53 16.42
CA HIS A 58 3.25 12.47 15.80
C HIS A 58 2.64 13.87 15.61
N THR A 59 2.07 14.11 14.43
CA THR A 59 1.24 15.27 14.10
C THR A 59 -0.21 14.83 14.09
N GLN A 60 -1.01 15.31 15.04
CA GLN A 60 -2.44 15.03 15.08
C GLN A 60 -3.18 16.06 14.21
N ALA A 61 -3.67 15.62 13.05
CA ALA A 61 -4.41 16.45 12.10
C ALA A 61 -5.26 15.60 11.16
N ASP A 62 -6.18 16.26 10.45
CA ASP A 62 -6.89 15.65 9.33
C ASP A 62 -6.04 15.69 8.07
N ILE A 63 -6.23 14.71 7.18
CA ILE A 63 -5.47 14.59 5.92
C ILE A 63 -5.75 15.75 4.95
N SER A 64 -6.85 16.46 5.12
CA SER A 64 -7.20 17.68 4.37
C SER A 64 -6.43 18.92 4.82
N ASP A 65 -5.79 18.91 6.01
CA ASP A 65 -4.96 20.02 6.50
C ASP A 65 -3.59 20.03 5.80
N ILE A 66 -3.54 20.71 4.66
CA ILE A 66 -2.32 20.81 3.85
C ILE A 66 -1.17 21.51 4.61
N ASP A 67 -1.46 22.46 5.49
CA ASP A 67 -0.41 23.17 6.23
C ASP A 67 0.20 22.28 7.32
N ALA A 68 -0.62 21.46 7.97
CA ALA A 68 -0.10 20.41 8.87
C ALA A 68 0.72 19.38 8.11
N LEU A 69 0.30 18.94 6.91
CA LEU A 69 1.07 18.04 6.05
C LEU A 69 2.42 18.66 5.65
N ARG A 70 2.43 19.92 5.24
CA ARG A 70 3.66 20.67 4.92
C ARG A 70 4.64 20.70 6.08
N ARG A 71 4.13 20.96 7.30
CA ARG A 71 4.98 20.96 8.50
C ARG A 71 5.52 19.57 8.80
N ALA A 72 4.66 18.55 8.74
CA ALA A 72 5.02 17.16 9.03
C ALA A 72 6.00 16.56 8.01
N SER A 73 5.94 17.00 6.74
CA SER A 73 6.83 16.51 5.67
C SER A 73 8.23 17.10 5.70
N LYS A 74 8.47 18.22 6.45
CA LYS A 74 9.79 18.86 6.49
C LYS A 74 10.86 17.92 7.05
N GLY A 75 11.93 17.74 6.28
CA GLY A 75 13.08 16.90 6.67
C GLY A 75 12.79 15.39 6.65
N MET A 76 11.68 14.96 6.07
CA MET A 76 11.41 13.55 5.80
C MET A 76 12.07 13.13 4.49
N ASP A 77 12.64 11.93 4.48
CA ASP A 77 13.20 11.33 3.27
C ASP A 77 12.11 10.70 2.41
N MET A 78 11.11 10.09 3.06
CA MET A 78 10.04 9.33 2.43
C MET A 78 8.69 9.57 3.09
N VAL A 79 7.63 9.28 2.33
CA VAL A 79 6.25 9.21 2.86
C VAL A 79 5.68 7.82 2.58
N LEU A 80 5.11 7.19 3.61
CA LEU A 80 4.22 6.05 3.48
C LEU A 80 2.77 6.56 3.64
N HIS A 81 2.04 6.59 2.53
CA HIS A 81 0.69 7.15 2.50
C HIS A 81 -0.38 6.08 2.66
N LEU A 82 -0.92 5.95 3.89
CA LEU A 82 -1.95 4.99 4.25
C LEU A 82 -3.33 5.63 4.47
N ALA A 83 -3.39 6.96 4.63
CA ALA A 83 -4.64 7.66 4.90
C ALA A 83 -5.61 7.53 3.72
N ALA A 84 -6.83 7.10 4.00
CA ALA A 84 -7.92 6.98 3.05
C ALA A 84 -9.26 6.80 3.80
N GLU A 85 -10.38 7.00 3.11
CA GLU A 85 -11.67 6.52 3.59
C GLU A 85 -11.75 4.99 3.42
N THR A 86 -12.02 4.27 4.50
CA THR A 86 -12.06 2.80 4.52
C THR A 86 -13.25 2.25 5.29
N GLN A 87 -14.15 3.10 5.75
CA GLN A 87 -15.35 2.69 6.49
C GLN A 87 -16.55 2.53 5.58
N ASP A 88 -16.69 3.45 4.62
CA ASP A 88 -17.74 3.38 3.61
C ASP A 88 -17.11 3.63 2.22
N TYR A 89 -16.96 2.57 1.45
CA TYR A 89 -16.31 2.59 0.14
C TYR A 89 -17.11 3.31 -0.94
N ASP A 90 -18.40 3.52 -0.71
CA ASP A 90 -19.33 4.14 -1.65
C ASP A 90 -19.84 5.52 -1.19
N ASP A 91 -19.40 6.03 -0.04
CA ASP A 91 -19.57 7.42 0.35
C ASP A 91 -18.67 8.32 -0.51
N TRP A 92 -19.27 8.84 -1.59
CA TRP A 92 -18.56 9.66 -2.56
C TRP A 92 -17.95 10.91 -1.95
N ASP A 93 -18.67 11.61 -1.08
CA ASP A 93 -18.20 12.88 -0.50
C ASP A 93 -16.98 12.64 0.40
N ARG A 94 -17.00 11.58 1.20
CA ARG A 94 -15.86 11.19 2.03
C ARG A 94 -14.67 10.68 1.19
N VAL A 95 -14.94 9.95 0.12
CA VAL A 95 -13.88 9.51 -0.81
C VAL A 95 -13.24 10.71 -1.50
N MET A 96 -14.03 11.70 -1.94
CA MET A 96 -13.53 12.94 -2.53
C MET A 96 -12.65 13.72 -1.57
N ASP A 97 -13.11 13.92 -0.35
CA ASP A 97 -12.41 14.75 0.62
C ASP A 97 -11.16 14.07 1.16
N ILE A 98 -11.29 12.80 1.59
CA ILE A 98 -10.24 12.08 2.30
C ILE A 98 -9.29 11.36 1.34
N THR A 99 -9.85 10.52 0.43
CA THR A 99 -9.02 9.68 -0.44
C THR A 99 -8.43 10.46 -1.60
N ILE A 100 -9.21 11.28 -2.28
CA ILE A 100 -8.76 12.05 -3.45
C ILE A 100 -8.08 13.34 -3.01
N GLY A 101 -8.78 14.21 -2.29
CA GLY A 101 -8.28 15.50 -1.82
C GLY A 101 -7.08 15.36 -0.90
N GLY A 102 -7.17 14.47 0.09
CA GLY A 102 -6.07 14.17 1.02
C GLY A 102 -4.83 13.61 0.32
N THR A 103 -5.00 12.72 -0.66
CA THR A 103 -3.88 12.20 -1.47
C THR A 103 -3.19 13.30 -2.27
N LEU A 104 -3.95 14.19 -2.91
CA LEU A 104 -3.37 15.34 -3.64
C LEU A 104 -2.63 16.29 -2.69
N ALA A 105 -3.21 16.58 -1.52
CA ALA A 105 -2.56 17.41 -0.50
C ALA A 105 -1.23 16.79 -0.03
N MET A 106 -1.22 15.47 0.21
CA MET A 106 0.00 14.74 0.59
C MET A 106 1.08 14.83 -0.50
N TYR A 107 0.75 14.56 -1.78
CA TYR A 107 1.74 14.64 -2.85
C TYR A 107 2.34 16.05 -3.00
N ARG A 108 1.51 17.11 -2.87
CA ARG A 108 1.97 18.50 -2.90
C ARG A 108 2.91 18.79 -1.73
N ALA A 109 2.51 18.46 -0.51
CA ALA A 109 3.32 18.69 0.68
C ALA A 109 4.66 17.92 0.63
N ALA A 110 4.65 16.67 0.16
CA ALA A 110 5.85 15.86 -0.02
C ALA A 110 6.79 16.47 -1.07
N GLN A 111 6.27 16.92 -2.21
CA GLN A 111 7.06 17.54 -3.27
C GLN A 111 7.67 18.85 -2.81
N GLU A 112 6.91 19.74 -2.16
CA GLU A 112 7.38 21.01 -1.62
C GLU A 112 8.46 20.83 -0.54
N ALA A 113 8.39 19.74 0.23
CA ALA A 113 9.38 19.39 1.27
C ALA A 113 10.64 18.68 0.72
N GLY A 114 10.68 18.35 -0.57
CA GLY A 114 11.82 17.64 -1.19
C GLY A 114 11.88 16.16 -0.83
N VAL A 115 10.75 15.54 -0.47
CA VAL A 115 10.64 14.10 -0.23
C VAL A 115 11.07 13.33 -1.48
N LYS A 116 11.95 12.35 -1.31
CA LYS A 116 12.53 11.58 -2.41
C LYS A 116 11.63 10.46 -2.91
N ARG A 117 10.90 9.81 -1.98
CA ARG A 117 10.04 8.66 -2.29
C ARG A 117 8.69 8.74 -1.58
N VAL A 118 7.63 8.41 -2.31
CA VAL A 118 6.30 8.14 -1.75
C VAL A 118 5.97 6.67 -2.02
N VAL A 119 5.66 5.92 -0.96
CA VAL A 119 5.01 4.62 -1.06
C VAL A 119 3.51 4.86 -0.86
N PHE A 120 2.75 4.74 -1.94
CA PHE A 120 1.32 4.95 -1.97
C PHE A 120 0.57 3.64 -1.75
N MET A 121 -0.24 3.58 -0.70
CA MET A 121 -1.06 2.41 -0.43
C MET A 121 -2.31 2.44 -1.31
N SER A 122 -2.25 1.74 -2.43
CA SER A 122 -3.38 1.44 -3.30
C SER A 122 -4.13 0.20 -2.80
N THR A 123 -4.97 -0.40 -3.61
CA THR A 123 -5.89 -1.46 -3.21
C THR A 123 -6.20 -2.41 -4.34
N GLY A 124 -6.56 -3.65 -4.01
CA GLY A 124 -7.17 -4.60 -4.94
C GLY A 124 -8.50 -4.13 -5.53
N SER A 125 -9.22 -3.25 -4.82
CA SER A 125 -10.48 -2.63 -5.32
C SER A 125 -10.31 -1.90 -6.66
N THR A 126 -9.08 -1.57 -7.06
CA THR A 126 -8.79 -1.06 -8.41
C THR A 126 -9.04 -2.08 -9.53
N MET A 127 -9.10 -3.37 -9.17
CA MET A 127 -9.25 -4.50 -10.10
C MET A 127 -10.46 -5.38 -9.81
N CYS A 128 -11.06 -5.29 -8.61
CA CYS A 128 -12.11 -6.22 -8.17
C CYS A 128 -13.43 -6.13 -8.96
N GLY A 129 -13.63 -5.08 -9.77
CA GLY A 129 -14.74 -5.02 -10.73
C GLY A 129 -14.71 -6.13 -11.79
N TYR A 130 -13.57 -6.80 -11.99
CA TYR A 130 -13.50 -8.01 -12.80
C TYR A 130 -14.32 -9.17 -12.20
N GLU A 131 -14.54 -9.21 -10.89
CA GLU A 131 -15.37 -10.23 -10.23
C GLU A 131 -16.86 -10.07 -10.57
N TRP A 132 -17.30 -8.87 -10.97
CA TRP A 132 -18.71 -8.56 -11.28
C TRP A 132 -19.06 -8.63 -12.76
N PHE A 133 -18.05 -8.73 -13.61
CA PHE A 133 -18.27 -8.78 -15.05
C PHE A 133 -18.91 -10.12 -15.42
N GLU A 134 -20.06 -10.07 -16.11
CA GLU A 134 -20.76 -11.27 -16.57
C GLU A 134 -19.86 -12.14 -17.42
N GLY A 135 -19.80 -13.44 -17.11
CA GLY A 135 -18.88 -14.39 -17.76
C GLY A 135 -17.42 -14.31 -17.33
N SER A 136 -17.09 -13.45 -16.36
CA SER A 136 -15.74 -13.38 -15.81
C SER A 136 -15.40 -14.64 -15.00
N PRO A 137 -14.25 -15.28 -15.25
CA PRO A 137 -13.81 -16.41 -14.43
C PRO A 137 -13.51 -16.00 -12.99
N TYR A 138 -13.19 -14.72 -12.74
CA TYR A 138 -12.76 -14.24 -11.43
C TYR A 138 -13.91 -14.16 -10.42
N GLY A 139 -15.15 -13.96 -10.88
CA GLY A 139 -16.33 -14.04 -10.01
C GLY A 139 -16.55 -15.44 -9.43
N ALA A 140 -16.22 -16.46 -10.18
CA ALA A 140 -16.27 -17.84 -9.70
C ALA A 140 -15.31 -18.10 -8.52
N LEU A 141 -14.11 -17.49 -8.55
CA LEU A 141 -13.16 -17.57 -7.44
C LEU A 141 -13.68 -16.87 -6.18
N ALA A 142 -14.22 -15.66 -6.34
CA ALA A 142 -14.79 -14.90 -5.23
C ALA A 142 -16.00 -15.60 -4.60
N ALA A 143 -16.78 -16.33 -5.40
CA ALA A 143 -17.91 -17.12 -4.96
C ALA A 143 -17.57 -18.53 -4.42
N ASN A 144 -16.29 -18.93 -4.38
CA ASN A 144 -15.86 -20.28 -4.02
C ASN A 144 -16.35 -21.37 -4.99
N GLU A 145 -16.63 -21.02 -6.22
CA GLU A 145 -17.11 -21.91 -7.30
C GLU A 145 -15.97 -22.31 -8.24
N TYR A 146 -14.89 -22.86 -7.67
CA TYR A 146 -13.61 -23.07 -8.37
C TYR A 146 -13.71 -23.98 -9.60
N ASP A 147 -14.63 -24.94 -9.60
CA ASP A 147 -14.87 -25.84 -10.73
C ASP A 147 -15.40 -25.10 -11.99
N ARG A 148 -15.89 -23.87 -11.81
CA ARG A 148 -16.32 -23.00 -12.91
C ARG A 148 -15.19 -22.19 -13.52
N LEU A 149 -14.00 -22.19 -12.91
CA LEU A 149 -12.84 -21.47 -13.46
C LEU A 149 -12.33 -22.23 -14.70
N PRO A 150 -12.26 -21.59 -15.88
CA PRO A 150 -11.73 -22.22 -17.07
C PRO A 150 -10.25 -22.61 -16.87
N PRO A 151 -9.84 -23.80 -17.35
CA PRO A 151 -8.44 -24.17 -17.35
C PRO A 151 -7.58 -23.10 -18.06
N GLY A 152 -6.50 -22.66 -17.42
CA GLY A 152 -5.61 -21.64 -18.00
C GLY A 152 -6.17 -20.21 -17.97
N ALA A 153 -7.15 -19.92 -17.11
CA ALA A 153 -7.59 -18.56 -16.90
C ALA A 153 -6.39 -17.64 -16.63
N LYS A 154 -6.31 -16.51 -17.38
CA LYS A 154 -5.19 -15.55 -17.25
C LYS A 154 -5.19 -14.96 -15.86
N MET A 155 -4.03 -14.86 -15.20
CA MET A 155 -3.87 -13.98 -14.06
C MET A 155 -3.75 -12.53 -14.56
N LEU A 156 -4.46 -11.60 -13.91
CA LEU A 156 -4.36 -10.18 -14.20
C LEU A 156 -3.14 -9.59 -13.50
N ASP A 157 -2.49 -8.66 -14.16
CA ASP A 157 -1.38 -7.92 -13.60
C ASP A 157 -1.63 -6.40 -13.65
N TYR A 158 -0.68 -5.63 -13.13
CA TYR A 158 -0.78 -4.18 -13.05
C TYR A 158 -0.91 -3.47 -14.41
N ARG A 159 -0.61 -4.13 -15.54
CA ARG A 159 -0.73 -3.62 -16.92
C ARG A 159 -2.11 -3.83 -17.53
N ASP A 160 -2.90 -4.72 -16.94
CA ASP A 160 -4.28 -4.91 -17.38
C ASP A 160 -5.12 -3.66 -17.04
N PRO A 161 -6.08 -3.28 -17.88
CA PRO A 161 -6.94 -2.14 -17.62
C PRO A 161 -7.61 -2.24 -16.25
N PRO A 162 -7.57 -1.20 -15.41
CA PRO A 162 -8.22 -1.25 -14.12
C PRO A 162 -9.76 -1.33 -14.26
N ARG A 163 -10.39 -2.08 -13.36
CA ARG A 163 -11.84 -2.17 -13.17
C ARG A 163 -12.17 -2.01 -11.70
N PRO A 164 -12.36 -0.77 -11.23
CA PRO A 164 -12.67 -0.53 -9.82
C PRO A 164 -14.06 -1.09 -9.46
N ASP A 165 -14.20 -1.54 -8.22
CA ASP A 165 -15.43 -2.09 -7.67
C ASP A 165 -16.22 -1.11 -6.78
N SER A 166 -15.70 0.10 -6.57
CA SER A 166 -16.25 1.08 -5.64
C SER A 166 -15.71 2.48 -5.92
N PHE A 167 -16.33 3.51 -5.36
CA PHE A 167 -15.75 4.86 -5.39
C PHE A 167 -14.39 4.92 -4.68
N TYR A 168 -14.19 4.12 -3.64
CA TYR A 168 -12.88 3.97 -3.01
C TYR A 168 -11.83 3.49 -4.02
N GLY A 169 -12.13 2.45 -4.81
CA GLY A 169 -11.27 1.97 -5.89
C GLY A 169 -10.94 3.05 -6.92
N VAL A 170 -11.94 3.86 -7.31
CA VAL A 170 -11.76 5.03 -8.19
C VAL A 170 -10.82 6.06 -7.56
N GLY A 171 -11.01 6.38 -6.27
CA GLY A 171 -10.15 7.29 -5.53
C GLY A 171 -8.70 6.81 -5.45
N LYS A 172 -8.49 5.50 -5.30
CA LYS A 172 -7.14 4.92 -5.30
C LYS A 172 -6.49 4.97 -6.69
N LEU A 173 -7.23 4.79 -7.77
CA LEU A 173 -6.74 5.00 -9.15
C LEU A 173 -6.35 6.46 -9.39
N PHE A 174 -7.10 7.42 -8.85
CA PHE A 174 -6.68 8.82 -8.86
C PHE A 174 -5.30 8.99 -8.22
N GLY A 175 -5.06 8.35 -7.08
CA GLY A 175 -3.78 8.40 -6.37
C GLY A 175 -2.63 7.77 -7.16
N GLU A 176 -2.83 6.62 -7.83
CA GLU A 176 -1.84 5.99 -8.72
C GLU A 176 -1.47 6.94 -9.89
N ASN A 177 -2.47 7.50 -10.57
CA ASN A 177 -2.25 8.42 -11.70
C ASN A 177 -1.60 9.74 -11.26
N THR A 178 -2.00 10.28 -10.10
CA THR A 178 -1.36 11.46 -9.51
C THR A 178 0.10 11.16 -9.17
N GLY A 179 0.38 9.99 -8.59
CA GLY A 179 1.74 9.54 -8.32
C GLY A 179 2.59 9.46 -9.59
N ARG A 180 2.05 8.94 -10.68
CA ARG A 180 2.71 8.93 -11.99
C ARG A 180 3.05 10.34 -12.46
N LEU A 181 2.09 11.27 -12.39
CA LEU A 181 2.32 12.67 -12.73
C LEU A 181 3.45 13.29 -11.90
N PHE A 182 3.46 13.06 -10.56
CA PHE A 182 4.50 13.61 -9.69
C PHE A 182 5.87 12.99 -9.97
N SER A 183 5.92 11.72 -10.31
CA SER A 183 7.15 11.05 -10.72
C SER A 183 7.71 11.66 -12.01
N ASP A 184 6.89 11.76 -13.04
CA ASP A 184 7.34 12.24 -14.37
C ASP A 184 7.69 13.73 -14.34
N LYS A 185 6.90 14.56 -13.63
CA LYS A 185 7.05 16.02 -13.63
C LYS A 185 8.11 16.52 -12.65
N TYR A 186 8.20 15.91 -11.47
CA TYR A 186 9.04 16.41 -10.37
C TYR A 186 10.19 15.47 -10.02
N GLY A 187 10.26 14.31 -10.67
CA GLY A 187 11.33 13.34 -10.45
C GLY A 187 11.24 12.60 -9.11
N MET A 188 10.09 12.63 -8.43
CA MET A 188 9.83 11.90 -7.20
C MET A 188 9.73 10.40 -7.49
N SER A 189 10.36 9.53 -6.68
CA SER A 189 10.08 8.09 -6.75
C SER A 189 8.71 7.81 -6.14
N VAL A 190 7.79 7.20 -6.89
CA VAL A 190 6.46 6.81 -6.40
C VAL A 190 6.23 5.34 -6.66
N ILE A 191 5.99 4.59 -5.59
CA ILE A 191 5.72 3.15 -5.65
C ILE A 191 4.33 2.91 -5.09
N CYS A 192 3.44 2.36 -5.91
CA CYS A 192 2.06 2.04 -5.54
C CYS A 192 1.95 0.56 -5.18
N ILE A 193 1.29 0.25 -4.07
CA ILE A 193 1.03 -1.13 -3.65
C ILE A 193 -0.47 -1.38 -3.72
N ARG A 194 -0.92 -2.22 -4.64
CA ARG A 194 -2.31 -2.73 -4.68
C ARG A 194 -2.45 -3.87 -3.69
N LEU A 195 -2.78 -3.53 -2.45
CA LEU A 195 -2.93 -4.50 -1.38
C LEU A 195 -4.10 -5.45 -1.61
N GLY A 196 -3.91 -6.70 -1.22
CA GLY A 196 -4.97 -7.64 -0.91
C GLY A 196 -5.70 -7.30 0.41
N ALA A 197 -6.54 -8.22 0.86
CA ALA A 197 -7.27 -8.09 2.12
C ALA A 197 -6.34 -8.34 3.32
N VAL A 198 -5.92 -7.26 3.98
CA VAL A 198 -5.19 -7.30 5.25
C VAL A 198 -6.20 -7.11 6.39
N LEU A 199 -6.39 -8.13 7.22
CA LEU A 199 -7.43 -8.19 8.23
C LEU A 199 -6.83 -8.11 9.64
N ALA A 200 -7.57 -7.53 10.59
CA ALA A 200 -7.11 -7.39 11.96
C ALA A 200 -6.89 -8.76 12.65
N SER A 201 -7.70 -9.74 12.29
CA SER A 201 -7.59 -11.13 12.75
C SER A 201 -6.45 -11.91 12.11
N ASP A 202 -5.77 -11.35 11.10
CA ASP A 202 -4.75 -11.98 10.25
C ASP A 202 -5.22 -13.32 9.63
N LYS A 203 -6.50 -13.42 9.28
CA LYS A 203 -7.09 -14.59 8.62
C LYS A 203 -8.26 -14.16 7.73
N PRO A 204 -8.62 -14.94 6.69
CA PRO A 204 -9.86 -14.71 5.93
C PRO A 204 -11.09 -14.72 6.84
N GLU A 205 -12.01 -13.78 6.66
CA GLU A 205 -13.24 -13.64 7.45
C GLU A 205 -14.50 -13.91 6.62
N MET A 206 -14.36 -13.98 5.29
CA MET A 206 -15.40 -14.35 4.34
C MET A 206 -14.78 -15.04 3.12
N VAL A 207 -15.59 -15.76 2.34
CA VAL A 207 -15.11 -16.52 1.16
C VAL A 207 -14.40 -15.61 0.16
N ARG A 208 -14.92 -14.42 -0.10
CA ARG A 208 -14.31 -13.45 -1.04
C ARG A 208 -12.89 -13.02 -0.64
N HIS A 209 -12.48 -13.17 0.64
CA HIS A 209 -11.12 -12.85 1.05
C HIS A 209 -10.09 -13.85 0.54
N PHE A 210 -10.45 -15.12 0.27
CA PHE A 210 -9.49 -16.16 -0.08
C PHE A 210 -8.60 -15.84 -1.28
N PRO A 211 -9.15 -15.40 -2.43
CA PRO A 211 -8.32 -15.07 -3.58
C PRO A 211 -7.40 -13.86 -3.31
N GLY A 212 -7.84 -12.94 -2.48
CA GLY A 212 -7.18 -11.66 -2.22
C GLY A 212 -6.49 -11.54 -0.86
N TYR A 213 -6.47 -12.58 -0.02
CA TYR A 213 -5.88 -12.52 1.31
C TYR A 213 -4.40 -12.12 1.28
N LEU A 214 -4.04 -11.21 2.17
CA LEU A 214 -2.66 -10.79 2.39
C LEU A 214 -2.36 -10.84 3.90
N ALA A 215 -1.49 -11.76 4.31
CA ALA A 215 -1.05 -11.87 5.69
C ALA A 215 -0.36 -10.59 6.15
N GLN A 216 -0.53 -10.22 7.42
CA GLN A 216 0.05 -9.00 7.98
C GLN A 216 1.58 -8.95 7.81
N ALA A 217 2.27 -10.08 8.03
CA ALA A 217 3.72 -10.16 7.85
C ALA A 217 4.15 -9.92 6.40
N ASP A 218 3.40 -10.45 5.43
CA ASP A 218 3.67 -10.25 4.00
C ASP A 218 3.42 -8.80 3.58
N ALA A 219 2.39 -8.15 4.15
CA ALA A 219 2.09 -6.73 3.93
C ALA A 219 3.22 -5.84 4.45
N VAL A 220 3.72 -6.10 5.68
CA VAL A 220 4.86 -5.36 6.25
C VAL A 220 6.12 -5.58 5.43
N GLN A 221 6.39 -6.82 5.00
CA GLN A 221 7.52 -7.12 4.11
C GLN A 221 7.43 -6.34 2.80
N MET A 222 6.24 -6.24 2.19
CA MET A 222 6.03 -5.47 0.97
C MET A 222 6.34 -3.98 1.18
N VAL A 223 5.86 -3.39 2.28
CA VAL A 223 6.18 -2.00 2.63
C VAL A 223 7.68 -1.80 2.80
N ASP A 224 8.37 -2.69 3.53
CA ASP A 224 9.83 -2.63 3.71
C ASP A 224 10.58 -2.69 2.36
N LYS A 225 10.15 -3.59 1.46
CA LYS A 225 10.71 -3.70 0.11
C LYS A 225 10.50 -2.46 -0.73
N CYS A 226 9.34 -1.81 -0.65
CA CYS A 226 9.03 -0.59 -1.37
C CYS A 226 9.78 0.62 -0.80
N LEU A 227 9.88 0.76 0.53
CA LEU A 227 10.67 1.81 1.16
C LEU A 227 12.16 1.67 0.80
N GLY A 228 12.70 0.46 0.83
CA GLY A 228 14.09 0.15 0.51
C GLY A 228 14.37 -0.15 -0.98
N ALA A 229 13.43 0.11 -1.87
CA ALA A 229 13.60 -0.16 -3.30
C ALA A 229 14.74 0.65 -3.93
N PRO A 230 15.40 0.16 -5.00
CA PRO A 230 16.42 0.92 -5.71
C PRO A 230 15.93 2.29 -6.19
N ASP A 231 16.78 3.30 -6.19
CA ASP A 231 16.46 4.66 -6.66
C ASP A 231 16.14 4.72 -8.17
N SER A 232 16.55 3.68 -8.92
CA SER A 232 16.20 3.52 -10.33
C SER A 232 14.68 3.29 -10.55
N ILE A 233 13.95 2.81 -9.54
CA ILE A 233 12.49 2.69 -9.62
C ILE A 233 11.88 4.07 -9.38
N ARG A 234 11.50 4.72 -10.48
CA ARG A 234 10.89 6.06 -10.45
C ARG A 234 9.39 5.99 -10.22
N PHE A 235 8.71 5.10 -10.95
CA PHE A 235 7.30 4.82 -10.76
C PHE A 235 7.04 3.34 -11.04
N ASP A 236 6.32 2.70 -10.12
CA ASP A 236 5.88 1.32 -10.34
C ASP A 236 4.61 1.01 -9.53
N ILE A 237 3.91 -0.06 -9.94
CA ILE A 237 2.71 -0.58 -9.29
C ILE A 237 2.91 -2.07 -9.02
N PHE A 238 2.75 -2.49 -7.77
CA PHE A 238 2.89 -3.88 -7.35
C PHE A 238 1.59 -4.41 -6.75
N ASP A 239 1.17 -5.58 -7.21
CA ASP A 239 0.15 -6.34 -6.53
C ASP A 239 0.75 -7.11 -5.36
N ALA A 240 0.11 -7.01 -4.18
CA ALA A 240 0.53 -7.70 -2.96
C ALA A 240 -0.59 -8.59 -2.45
N ILE A 241 -0.44 -9.89 -2.67
CA ILE A 241 -1.32 -10.97 -2.23
C ILE A 241 -0.44 -12.11 -1.75
N SER A 242 -0.79 -12.75 -0.63
CA SER A 242 -0.07 -13.92 -0.12
C SER A 242 -0.11 -15.11 -1.10
N GLU A 243 0.58 -16.20 -0.79
CA GLU A 243 0.68 -17.40 -1.66
C GLU A 243 -0.63 -18.21 -1.68
N ASN A 244 -1.76 -17.53 -1.93
CA ASN A 244 -3.06 -18.17 -2.06
C ASN A 244 -3.12 -18.94 -3.39
N SER A 245 -3.50 -20.22 -3.37
CA SER A 245 -3.64 -21.05 -4.58
C SER A 245 -4.70 -20.50 -5.54
N ARG A 246 -5.65 -19.72 -5.02
CA ARG A 246 -6.83 -19.21 -5.72
C ARG A 246 -6.71 -17.74 -6.12
N ARG A 247 -5.51 -17.15 -6.00
CA ARG A 247 -5.31 -15.76 -6.44
C ARG A 247 -5.47 -15.66 -7.96
N TRP A 248 -6.00 -14.54 -8.39
CA TRP A 248 -6.17 -14.22 -9.81
C TRP A 248 -5.38 -12.96 -10.24
N ARG A 249 -4.72 -12.31 -9.29
CA ARG A 249 -3.78 -11.23 -9.58
C ARG A 249 -2.34 -11.74 -9.48
N ASP A 250 -1.53 -11.40 -10.48
CA ASP A 250 -0.14 -11.85 -10.56
C ASP A 250 0.76 -11.01 -9.66
N THR A 251 1.57 -11.67 -8.86
CA THR A 251 2.54 -11.06 -7.94
C THR A 251 3.99 -11.26 -8.39
N SER A 252 4.23 -11.82 -9.58
CA SER A 252 5.58 -12.11 -10.08
C SER A 252 6.43 -10.86 -10.20
N HIS A 253 5.85 -9.74 -10.67
CA HIS A 253 6.52 -8.47 -10.79
C HIS A 253 7.16 -7.99 -9.48
N ALA A 254 6.44 -8.09 -8.35
CA ALA A 254 6.98 -7.73 -7.04
C ALA A 254 8.09 -8.71 -6.58
N LYS A 255 7.93 -10.00 -6.86
CA LYS A 255 8.92 -11.03 -6.53
C LYS A 255 10.21 -10.82 -7.29
N GLU A 256 10.14 -10.55 -8.58
CA GLU A 256 11.29 -10.38 -9.47
C GLU A 256 12.02 -9.07 -9.20
N LEU A 257 11.29 -7.95 -9.11
CA LEU A 257 11.91 -6.63 -9.04
C LEU A 257 12.33 -6.22 -7.63
N LEU A 258 11.53 -6.57 -6.61
CA LEU A 258 11.79 -6.21 -5.22
C LEU A 258 12.37 -7.37 -4.39
N GLY A 259 12.37 -8.59 -4.92
CA GLY A 259 12.71 -9.78 -4.13
C GLY A 259 11.72 -10.00 -2.98
N TRP A 260 10.44 -9.63 -3.18
CA TRP A 260 9.38 -9.89 -2.21
C TRP A 260 9.10 -11.40 -2.13
N LYS A 261 9.00 -11.93 -0.90
CA LYS A 261 8.81 -13.37 -0.65
C LYS A 261 7.69 -13.57 0.36
N PRO A 262 6.43 -13.50 -0.08
CA PRO A 262 5.29 -13.78 0.80
C PRO A 262 5.34 -15.24 1.28
N THR A 263 4.89 -15.48 2.51
CA THR A 263 4.87 -16.79 3.15
C THR A 263 3.50 -17.17 3.69
N GLY A 264 2.59 -16.20 3.82
CA GLY A 264 1.21 -16.44 4.22
C GLY A 264 0.41 -17.10 3.12
N SER A 265 -0.67 -17.77 3.47
CA SER A 265 -1.64 -18.32 2.52
C SER A 265 -3.03 -18.45 3.14
N ALA A 266 -4.07 -18.09 2.38
CA ALA A 266 -5.45 -18.38 2.72
C ALA A 266 -5.74 -19.91 2.75
N ASP A 267 -4.94 -20.72 2.08
CA ASP A 267 -5.13 -22.18 2.02
C ASP A 267 -4.95 -22.87 3.37
N ASN A 268 -4.41 -22.15 4.36
CA ASN A 268 -4.32 -22.62 5.74
C ASN A 268 -5.68 -22.59 6.48
N TYR A 269 -6.73 -22.07 5.86
CA TYR A 269 -8.06 -21.90 6.46
C TYR A 269 -9.11 -22.65 5.63
N ASP A 270 -10.18 -23.14 6.28
CA ASP A 270 -11.28 -23.82 5.60
C ASP A 270 -12.37 -22.82 5.19
N PRO A 271 -12.59 -22.56 3.88
CA PRO A 271 -13.61 -21.62 3.43
C PRO A 271 -15.04 -22.04 3.81
N LYS A 272 -15.31 -23.34 4.09
CA LYS A 272 -16.64 -23.84 4.50
C LYS A 272 -17.05 -23.36 5.89
N THR A 273 -16.11 -22.86 6.69
CA THR A 273 -16.37 -22.36 8.05
C THR A 273 -16.77 -20.88 8.05
N LEU A 274 -16.78 -20.21 6.89
CA LEU A 274 -16.98 -18.77 6.77
C LEU A 274 -18.31 -18.44 6.07
N ALA A 275 -18.84 -17.26 6.36
CA ALA A 275 -20.00 -16.74 5.62
C ALA A 275 -19.63 -16.47 4.14
N VAL A 276 -20.60 -16.70 3.27
CA VAL A 276 -20.50 -16.38 1.83
C VAL A 276 -20.63 -14.88 1.62
#